data_319250353359ebbf71e375d31742c5d4
#
_entry.id   319250353359ebbf71e375d31742c5d4
#
_cell.length_a   1.000
_cell.length_b   1.000
_cell.length_c   1.000
_cell.angle_alpha   90.00
_cell.angle_beta   90.00
_cell.angle_gamma   90.00
#
_symmetry.space_group_name_H-M   'P 1'
#
loop_
_entity.id
_entity.type
_entity.pdbx_description
1 polymer ?
#
loop_
_entity_poly.entity_id
_entity_poly.type
_entity_poly.pdbx_seq_one_letter_code
_entity_poly.pdbx_strand_id
1 'polypeptide(L)'
;IRAARKGKSKMGYFKDVTPESAGISSKGILNFLDRIEENQIELHSFMVIRHGQCAAKGWWKPYAPELAHPLYSFGKTLTATAIGFARQEKILSLEERLVDLFPGLLPKEPSENLQKATLWHLLTMSCGHETEIDMESPDWIREFLQHPFLHEPGTFYKYNTAGTNMLAAVLKRKT
;
A
#
# COMPACT_ATOMS: atom_id res chain seq x y z
N ILE A 1 7.02 -11.11 29.75
CA ILE A 1 7.35 -11.64 28.40
C ILE A 1 7.46 -13.14 28.51
N ARG A 2 6.40 -13.89 28.12
CA ARG A 2 6.47 -15.36 28.11
C ARG A 2 7.16 -15.77 26.80
N ALA A 3 8.29 -16.50 26.92
CA ALA A 3 8.99 -17.11 25.79
C ALA A 3 8.01 -17.89 24.91
N ALA A 4 8.05 -17.61 23.63
CA ALA A 4 7.23 -18.29 22.62
C ALA A 4 7.52 -19.79 22.66
N ARG A 5 6.48 -20.62 22.81
CA ARG A 5 6.57 -22.08 22.66
C ARG A 5 7.13 -22.40 21.27
N LYS A 6 8.13 -23.29 21.23
CA LYS A 6 8.64 -23.91 19.99
C LYS A 6 7.56 -24.74 19.29
N GLY A 7 6.62 -24.09 18.64
CA GLY A 7 5.76 -24.69 17.66
C GLY A 7 6.38 -24.45 16.29
N LYS A 8 6.57 -25.50 15.49
CA LYS A 8 6.99 -25.39 14.09
C LYS A 8 5.91 -24.63 13.31
N SER A 9 6.00 -23.30 13.29
CA SER A 9 5.19 -22.47 12.40
C SER A 9 5.58 -22.80 10.96
N LYS A 10 4.65 -23.30 10.15
CA LYS A 10 4.83 -23.52 8.71
C LYS A 10 4.88 -22.22 7.88
N MET A 11 4.93 -21.05 8.53
CA MET A 11 5.02 -19.74 7.87
C MET A 11 6.41 -19.15 8.07
N GLY A 12 7.41 -19.70 7.43
CA GLY A 12 8.78 -19.19 7.49
C GLY A 12 9.37 -18.93 6.12
N TYR A 13 8.95 -17.85 5.43
CA TYR A 13 9.71 -17.33 4.29
C TYR A 13 11.11 -16.87 4.72
N PHE A 14 11.27 -16.50 5.98
CA PHE A 14 12.54 -16.02 6.54
C PHE A 14 13.07 -17.03 7.56
N LYS A 15 14.37 -17.33 7.49
CA LYS A 15 15.05 -18.11 8.51
C LYS A 15 15.12 -17.31 9.82
N ASP A 16 14.66 -17.91 10.92
CA ASP A 16 14.80 -17.33 12.25
C ASP A 16 16.26 -17.42 12.70
N VAL A 17 16.80 -16.31 13.20
CA VAL A 17 18.17 -16.18 13.70
C VAL A 17 18.18 -15.37 14.99
N THR A 18 19.29 -15.41 15.76
CA THR A 18 19.43 -14.47 16.89
C THR A 18 19.72 -13.06 16.36
N PRO A 19 19.25 -12.00 17.05
CA PRO A 19 19.54 -10.63 16.64
C PRO A 19 21.03 -10.37 16.44
N GLU A 20 21.88 -10.85 17.36
CA GLU A 20 23.32 -10.66 17.30
C GLU A 20 23.95 -11.31 16.06
N SER A 21 23.48 -12.49 15.66
CA SER A 21 23.98 -13.15 14.43
C SER A 21 23.59 -12.38 13.17
N ALA A 22 22.51 -11.60 13.22
CA ALA A 22 22.12 -10.68 12.16
C ALA A 22 22.75 -9.28 12.30
N GLY A 23 23.65 -9.08 13.30
CA GLY A 23 24.28 -7.79 13.58
C GLY A 23 23.31 -6.75 14.14
N ILE A 24 22.29 -7.18 14.87
CA ILE A 24 21.30 -6.34 15.55
C ILE A 24 21.44 -6.58 17.06
N SER A 25 21.44 -5.52 17.86
CA SER A 25 21.50 -5.65 19.31
C SER A 25 20.15 -6.07 19.86
N SER A 26 20.08 -7.20 20.61
CA SER A 26 18.91 -7.58 21.39
C SER A 26 18.49 -6.47 22.37
N LYS A 27 19.46 -5.77 22.97
CA LYS A 27 19.19 -4.63 23.85
C LYS A 27 18.47 -3.50 23.11
N GLY A 28 18.84 -3.24 21.83
CA GLY A 28 18.15 -2.25 21.00
C GLY A 28 16.69 -2.63 20.73
N ILE A 29 16.41 -3.91 20.50
CA ILE A 29 15.04 -4.41 20.34
C ILE A 29 14.25 -4.28 21.64
N LEU A 30 14.84 -4.65 22.78
CA LEU A 30 14.19 -4.50 24.09
C LEU A 30 13.89 -3.04 24.39
N ASN A 31 14.85 -2.14 24.19
CA ASN A 31 14.63 -0.70 24.38
C ASN A 31 13.51 -0.15 23.48
N PHE A 32 13.36 -0.68 22.26
CA PHE A 32 12.25 -0.33 21.39
C PHE A 32 10.91 -0.77 21.99
N LEU A 33 10.83 -2.01 22.48
CA LEU A 33 9.62 -2.55 23.11
C LEU A 33 9.27 -1.81 24.40
N ASP A 34 10.26 -1.50 25.23
CA ASP A 34 10.08 -0.71 26.47
C ASP A 34 9.47 0.67 26.12
N ARG A 35 9.99 1.34 25.08
CA ARG A 35 9.44 2.64 24.64
C ARG A 35 8.02 2.55 24.09
N ILE A 36 7.67 1.46 23.40
CA ILE A 36 6.31 1.20 22.94
C ILE A 36 5.37 1.09 24.15
N GLU A 37 5.78 0.36 25.18
CA GLU A 37 5.00 0.18 26.41
C GLU A 37 4.89 1.49 27.21
N GLU A 38 6.00 2.19 27.44
CA GLU A 38 6.04 3.49 28.16
C GLU A 38 5.15 4.55 27.52
N ASN A 39 5.07 4.57 26.17
CA ASN A 39 4.25 5.53 25.44
C ASN A 39 2.83 5.01 25.15
N GLN A 40 2.46 3.86 25.69
CA GLN A 40 1.13 3.24 25.51
C GLN A 40 0.74 3.08 24.03
N ILE A 41 1.72 2.78 23.16
CA ILE A 41 1.49 2.56 21.73
C ILE A 41 0.95 1.14 21.56
N GLU A 42 -0.23 1.01 20.99
CA GLU A 42 -0.83 -0.28 20.67
C GLU A 42 -0.17 -0.90 19.45
N LEU A 43 0.49 -2.04 19.65
CA LEU A 43 1.01 -2.86 18.57
C LEU A 43 0.25 -4.18 18.49
N HIS A 44 -0.05 -4.61 17.26
CA HIS A 44 -0.64 -5.92 16.99
C HIS A 44 0.44 -6.98 16.78
N SER A 45 1.49 -6.62 16.06
CA SER A 45 2.67 -7.45 15.82
C SER A 45 3.86 -6.61 15.38
N PHE A 46 5.06 -7.18 15.50
CA PHE A 46 6.26 -6.62 14.89
C PHE A 46 7.16 -7.74 14.34
N MET A 47 8.00 -7.38 13.38
CA MET A 47 8.99 -8.28 12.81
C MET A 47 10.22 -7.46 12.41
N VAL A 48 11.40 -7.93 12.81
CA VAL A 48 12.69 -7.35 12.44
C VAL A 48 13.38 -8.29 11.47
N ILE A 49 13.54 -7.84 10.23
CA ILE A 49 14.18 -8.61 9.17
C ILE A 49 15.46 -7.89 8.73
N ARG A 50 16.55 -8.64 8.64
CA ARG A 50 17.82 -8.16 8.10
C ARG A 50 18.48 -9.21 7.23
N HIS A 51 18.95 -8.82 6.05
CA HIS A 51 19.56 -9.73 5.07
C HIS A 51 18.71 -10.98 4.76
N GLY A 52 17.37 -10.80 4.68
CA GLY A 52 16.44 -11.91 4.45
C GLY A 52 16.30 -12.90 5.62
N GLN A 53 16.73 -12.54 6.83
CA GLN A 53 16.62 -13.33 8.04
C GLN A 53 15.77 -12.62 9.09
N CYS A 54 14.94 -13.36 9.82
CA CYS A 54 14.10 -12.82 10.88
C CYS A 54 14.86 -12.85 12.21
N ALA A 55 15.28 -11.68 12.67
CA ALA A 55 16.04 -11.50 13.90
C ALA A 55 15.16 -11.41 15.16
N ALA A 56 13.93 -10.89 15.02
CA ALA A 56 12.94 -10.84 16.09
C ALA A 56 11.53 -10.75 15.51
N LYS A 57 10.56 -11.29 16.25
CA LYS A 57 9.13 -11.17 15.93
C LYS A 57 8.30 -11.35 17.19
N GLY A 58 7.13 -10.72 17.23
CA GLY A 58 6.20 -10.81 18.35
C GLY A 58 4.79 -10.43 17.96
N TRP A 59 3.82 -10.90 18.76
CA TRP A 59 2.41 -10.61 18.62
C TRP A 59 1.82 -10.27 19.98
N TRP A 60 0.93 -9.30 20.04
CA TRP A 60 0.13 -8.97 21.21
C TRP A 60 -1.26 -9.56 21.09
N LYS A 61 -1.80 -10.07 22.17
CA LYS A 61 -3.18 -10.57 22.18
C LYS A 61 -4.16 -9.44 21.84
N PRO A 62 -5.21 -9.72 21.05
CA PRO A 62 -5.70 -11.04 20.61
C PRO A 62 -5.00 -11.57 19.34
N TYR A 63 -4.03 -10.87 18.78
CA TYR A 63 -3.35 -11.22 17.54
C TYR A 63 -2.37 -12.39 17.72
N ALA A 64 -2.20 -13.16 16.65
CA ALA A 64 -1.31 -14.31 16.58
C ALA A 64 -0.83 -14.53 15.14
N PRO A 65 0.32 -15.21 14.92
CA PRO A 65 0.87 -15.40 13.57
C PRO A 65 -0.04 -16.18 12.62
N GLU A 66 -0.95 -17.00 13.15
CA GLU A 66 -1.89 -17.81 12.37
C GLU A 66 -3.18 -17.06 12.00
N LEU A 67 -3.43 -15.91 12.62
CA LEU A 67 -4.64 -15.12 12.40
C LEU A 67 -4.43 -14.14 11.24
N ALA A 68 -5.43 -14.07 10.37
CA ALA A 68 -5.46 -13.04 9.33
C ALA A 68 -5.56 -11.65 9.98
N HIS A 69 -4.77 -10.72 9.44
CA HIS A 69 -4.76 -9.33 9.91
C HIS A 69 -5.13 -8.39 8.75
N PRO A 70 -6.04 -7.42 8.97
CA PRO A 70 -6.31 -6.40 7.96
C PRO A 70 -5.05 -5.64 7.59
N LEU A 71 -4.76 -5.57 6.30
CA LEU A 71 -3.56 -4.89 5.81
C LEU A 71 -3.75 -3.37 5.69
N TYR A 72 -5.00 -2.90 5.68
CA TYR A 72 -5.31 -1.50 5.45
C TYR A 72 -4.52 -0.94 4.25
N SER A 73 -3.92 0.23 4.41
CA SER A 73 -3.16 0.88 3.34
C SER A 73 -1.87 0.17 2.92
N PHE A 74 -1.40 -0.84 3.67
CA PHE A 74 -0.34 -1.71 3.17
C PHE A 74 -0.74 -2.43 1.85
N GLY A 75 -2.05 -2.67 1.65
CA GLY A 75 -2.59 -3.19 0.40
C GLY A 75 -2.21 -2.35 -0.84
N LYS A 76 -1.97 -1.04 -0.69
CA LYS A 76 -1.51 -0.18 -1.78
C LYS A 76 -0.14 -0.58 -2.33
N THR A 77 0.74 -1.12 -1.48
CA THR A 77 2.04 -1.68 -1.89
C THR A 77 1.85 -2.88 -2.82
N LEU A 78 0.85 -3.73 -2.58
CA LEU A 78 0.54 -4.86 -3.46
C LEU A 78 0.04 -4.37 -4.81
N THR A 79 -0.85 -3.39 -4.84
CA THR A 79 -1.33 -2.77 -6.09
C THR A 79 -0.17 -2.15 -6.88
N ALA A 80 0.69 -1.36 -6.23
CA ALA A 80 1.86 -0.76 -6.87
C ALA A 80 2.83 -1.81 -7.42
N THR A 81 3.04 -2.91 -6.69
CA THR A 81 3.87 -4.04 -7.15
C THR A 81 3.25 -4.71 -8.40
N ALA A 82 1.95 -4.93 -8.41
CA ALA A 82 1.24 -5.50 -9.56
C ALA A 82 1.33 -4.58 -10.79
N ILE A 83 1.22 -3.26 -10.63
CA ILE A 83 1.47 -2.28 -11.69
C ILE A 83 2.92 -2.40 -12.21
N GLY A 84 3.89 -2.58 -11.31
CA GLY A 84 5.29 -2.79 -11.68
C GLY A 84 5.50 -4.01 -12.57
N PHE A 85 4.88 -5.15 -12.25
CA PHE A 85 4.91 -6.34 -13.08
C PHE A 85 4.21 -6.12 -14.43
N ALA A 86 3.01 -5.54 -14.44
CA ALA A 86 2.28 -5.26 -15.67
C ALA A 86 3.07 -4.33 -16.60
N ARG A 87 3.79 -3.34 -16.06
CA ARG A 87 4.71 -2.49 -16.82
C ARG A 87 5.89 -3.29 -17.39
N GLN A 88 6.51 -4.15 -16.58
CA GLN A 88 7.62 -5.01 -17.01
C GLN A 88 7.21 -5.94 -18.17
N GLU A 89 5.99 -6.48 -18.09
CA GLU A 89 5.39 -7.33 -19.11
C GLU A 89 4.81 -6.55 -20.31
N LYS A 90 4.95 -5.22 -20.32
CA LYS A 90 4.46 -4.31 -21.36
C LYS A 90 2.93 -4.35 -21.56
N ILE A 91 2.18 -4.76 -20.55
CA ILE A 91 0.71 -4.76 -20.53
C ILE A 91 0.19 -3.32 -20.42
N LEU A 92 0.92 -2.46 -19.70
CA LEU A 92 0.61 -1.04 -19.54
C LEU A 92 1.87 -0.17 -19.51
N SER A 93 1.68 1.12 -19.76
CA SER A 93 2.68 2.17 -19.55
C SER A 93 2.20 3.14 -18.46
N LEU A 94 3.12 3.68 -17.68
CA LEU A 94 2.77 4.67 -16.65
C LEU A 94 2.34 6.02 -17.22
N GLU A 95 2.67 6.27 -18.49
CA GLU A 95 2.31 7.46 -19.25
C GLU A 95 0.90 7.38 -19.87
N GLU A 96 0.21 6.23 -19.75
CA GLU A 96 -1.17 6.09 -20.23
C GLU A 96 -2.08 7.06 -19.47
N ARG A 97 -2.87 7.85 -20.23
CA ARG A 97 -3.76 8.86 -19.67
C ARG A 97 -5.08 8.23 -19.24
N LEU A 98 -5.65 8.75 -18.15
CA LEU A 98 -6.94 8.28 -17.64
C LEU A 98 -8.07 8.42 -18.67
N VAL A 99 -8.03 9.48 -19.46
CA VAL A 99 -9.03 9.75 -20.52
C VAL A 99 -9.04 8.67 -21.60
N ASP A 100 -7.90 8.09 -21.92
CA ASP A 100 -7.79 7.04 -22.92
C ASP A 100 -8.21 5.66 -22.37
N LEU A 101 -8.04 5.47 -21.06
CA LEU A 101 -8.39 4.21 -20.38
C LEU A 101 -9.88 4.05 -20.12
N PHE A 102 -10.61 5.15 -19.90
CA PHE A 102 -12.02 5.13 -19.53
C PHE A 102 -12.89 6.10 -20.35
N PRO A 103 -12.85 6.06 -21.69
CA PRO A 103 -13.50 7.07 -22.53
C PRO A 103 -15.03 7.18 -22.32
N GLY A 104 -15.69 6.07 -21.96
CA GLY A 104 -17.14 6.04 -21.74
C GLY A 104 -17.61 6.57 -20.36
N LEU A 105 -16.66 6.96 -19.47
CA LEU A 105 -16.95 7.39 -18.11
C LEU A 105 -16.57 8.86 -17.84
N LEU A 106 -16.04 9.54 -18.85
CA LEU A 106 -15.57 10.91 -18.75
C LEU A 106 -16.73 11.90 -18.57
N PRO A 107 -16.48 13.10 -17.98
CA PRO A 107 -17.40 14.22 -18.11
C PRO A 107 -17.51 14.66 -19.57
N LYS A 108 -18.60 15.39 -19.90
CA LYS A 108 -18.81 15.90 -21.28
C LYS A 108 -17.65 16.76 -21.78
N GLU A 109 -17.06 17.52 -20.88
CA GLU A 109 -15.92 18.39 -21.14
C GLU A 109 -14.82 18.08 -20.11
N PRO A 110 -13.89 17.15 -20.43
CA PRO A 110 -12.78 16.86 -19.52
C PRO A 110 -11.87 18.07 -19.34
N SER A 111 -11.59 18.43 -18.09
CA SER A 111 -10.66 19.53 -17.77
C SER A 111 -9.25 19.26 -18.34
N GLU A 112 -8.46 20.31 -18.55
CA GLU A 112 -7.07 20.17 -19.00
C GLU A 112 -6.25 19.28 -18.05
N ASN A 113 -6.48 19.40 -16.75
CA ASN A 113 -5.79 18.60 -15.75
C ASN A 113 -6.17 17.13 -15.86
N LEU A 114 -7.45 16.79 -16.00
CA LEU A 114 -7.86 15.40 -16.22
C LEU A 114 -7.25 14.83 -17.52
N GLN A 115 -7.17 15.62 -18.58
CA GLN A 115 -6.56 15.19 -19.86
C GLN A 115 -5.06 14.89 -19.75
N LYS A 116 -4.36 15.53 -18.78
CA LYS A 116 -2.94 15.29 -18.49
C LYS A 116 -2.70 14.16 -17.47
N ALA A 117 -3.73 13.76 -16.70
CA ALA A 117 -3.57 12.77 -15.63
C ALA A 117 -3.25 11.38 -16.19
N THR A 118 -2.20 10.74 -15.66
CA THR A 118 -1.69 9.44 -16.09
C THR A 118 -1.64 8.44 -14.93
N LEU A 119 -1.32 7.18 -15.22
CA LEU A 119 -1.11 6.15 -14.19
C LEU A 119 0.03 6.52 -13.25
N TRP A 120 1.06 7.22 -13.73
CA TRP A 120 2.15 7.74 -12.89
C TRP A 120 1.61 8.67 -11.80
N HIS A 121 0.71 9.58 -12.15
CA HIS A 121 0.12 10.53 -11.20
C HIS A 121 -0.77 9.85 -10.15
N LEU A 122 -1.41 8.73 -10.49
CA LEU A 122 -2.12 7.91 -9.51
C LEU A 122 -1.16 7.22 -8.54
N LEU A 123 -0.06 6.61 -9.04
CA LEU A 123 0.95 5.95 -8.22
C LEU A 123 1.64 6.91 -7.25
N THR A 124 1.89 8.13 -7.68
CA THR A 124 2.55 9.16 -6.88
C THR A 124 1.58 9.99 -6.03
N MET A 125 0.28 9.65 -6.07
CA MET A 125 -0.78 10.39 -5.35
C MET A 125 -0.79 11.90 -5.67
N SER A 126 -0.57 12.23 -6.93
CA SER A 126 -0.47 13.60 -7.43
C SER A 126 -1.37 13.83 -8.67
N CYS A 127 -2.51 13.14 -8.74
CA CYS A 127 -3.39 13.24 -9.91
C CYS A 127 -4.12 14.58 -10.06
N GLY A 128 -4.15 15.43 -9.02
CA GLY A 128 -4.76 16.75 -9.05
C GLY A 128 -6.04 16.91 -8.23
N HIS A 129 -6.48 15.88 -7.51
CA HIS A 129 -7.60 15.96 -6.57
C HIS A 129 -7.16 16.62 -5.24
N GLU A 130 -8.02 17.43 -4.64
CA GLU A 130 -7.87 17.95 -3.27
C GLU A 130 -8.62 17.11 -2.23
N THR A 131 -9.72 16.49 -2.63
CA THR A 131 -10.56 15.68 -1.76
C THR A 131 -10.69 14.25 -2.29
N GLU A 132 -11.05 13.31 -1.42
CA GLU A 132 -11.38 11.96 -1.82
C GLU A 132 -12.85 11.88 -2.24
N ILE A 133 -13.18 10.89 -3.09
CA ILE A 133 -14.55 10.56 -3.48
C ILE A 133 -15.12 9.50 -2.55
N ASP A 134 -16.44 9.34 -2.57
CA ASP A 134 -17.12 8.22 -1.94
C ASP A 134 -16.85 6.93 -2.73
N MET A 135 -16.20 5.97 -2.08
CA MET A 135 -15.87 4.66 -2.67
C MET A 135 -16.97 3.61 -2.50
N GLU A 136 -18.04 3.92 -1.77
CA GLU A 136 -19.17 3.01 -1.57
C GLU A 136 -20.16 3.07 -2.75
N SER A 137 -20.05 4.11 -3.59
CA SER A 137 -20.85 4.25 -4.80
C SER A 137 -20.55 3.13 -5.81
N PRO A 138 -21.54 2.49 -6.42
CA PRO A 138 -21.34 1.52 -7.49
C PRO A 138 -20.67 2.12 -8.74
N ASP A 139 -20.83 3.42 -8.95
CA ASP A 139 -20.27 4.18 -10.08
C ASP A 139 -18.99 4.94 -9.73
N TRP A 140 -18.28 4.56 -8.65
CA TRP A 140 -17.12 5.27 -8.11
C TRP A 140 -16.03 5.59 -9.15
N ILE A 141 -15.83 4.78 -10.19
CA ILE A 141 -14.88 5.07 -11.28
C ILE A 141 -15.31 6.31 -12.05
N ARG A 142 -16.59 6.41 -12.38
CA ARG A 142 -17.16 7.58 -13.04
C ARG A 142 -17.03 8.80 -12.14
N GLU A 143 -17.40 8.66 -10.88
CA GLU A 143 -17.31 9.75 -9.91
C GLU A 143 -15.87 10.23 -9.74
N PHE A 144 -14.88 9.31 -9.72
CA PHE A 144 -13.47 9.68 -9.70
C PHE A 144 -13.07 10.54 -10.89
N LEU A 145 -13.49 10.17 -12.10
CA LEU A 145 -13.14 10.89 -13.33
C LEU A 145 -13.90 12.21 -13.47
N GLN A 146 -15.07 12.34 -12.86
CA GLN A 146 -15.88 13.57 -12.85
C GLN A 146 -15.57 14.48 -11.65
N HIS A 147 -14.84 13.97 -10.66
CA HIS A 147 -14.38 14.79 -9.54
C HIS A 147 -13.38 15.84 -10.02
N PRO A 148 -13.44 17.09 -9.47
CA PRO A 148 -12.59 18.16 -9.95
C PRO A 148 -11.09 17.88 -9.81
N PHE A 149 -10.37 17.93 -10.91
CA PHE A 149 -8.90 17.91 -10.96
C PHE A 149 -8.40 19.36 -10.86
N LEU A 150 -8.32 19.88 -9.64
CA LEU A 150 -8.07 21.29 -9.37
C LEU A 150 -6.61 21.71 -9.59
N HIS A 151 -5.68 20.74 -9.43
CA HIS A 151 -4.26 20.98 -9.60
C HIS A 151 -3.73 20.31 -10.86
N GLU A 152 -2.70 20.90 -11.45
CA GLU A 152 -1.97 20.23 -12.52
C GLU A 152 -1.34 18.93 -12.00
N PRO A 153 -1.56 17.78 -12.68
CA PRO A 153 -0.99 16.50 -12.25
C PRO A 153 0.51 16.57 -12.07
N GLY A 154 0.98 16.03 -10.96
CA GLY A 154 2.38 16.06 -10.55
C GLY A 154 2.78 17.25 -9.67
N THR A 155 1.93 18.27 -9.50
CA THR A 155 2.28 19.48 -8.74
C THR A 155 1.74 19.51 -7.31
N PHE A 156 0.72 18.72 -7.01
CA PHE A 156 0.06 18.69 -5.71
C PHE A 156 -0.07 17.26 -5.19
N TYR A 157 0.55 16.99 -4.03
CA TYR A 157 0.42 15.70 -3.35
C TYR A 157 -0.85 15.67 -2.49
N LYS A 158 -1.69 14.67 -2.73
CA LYS A 158 -2.83 14.35 -1.87
C LYS A 158 -2.94 12.84 -1.73
N TYR A 159 -2.82 12.35 -0.48
CA TYR A 159 -3.10 10.94 -0.21
C TYR A 159 -4.50 10.58 -0.73
N ASN A 160 -4.58 9.58 -1.60
CA ASN A 160 -5.81 9.28 -2.33
C ASN A 160 -5.99 7.77 -2.50
N THR A 161 -6.94 7.21 -1.73
CA THR A 161 -7.28 5.78 -1.78
C THR A 161 -7.98 5.42 -3.08
N ALA A 162 -8.87 6.28 -3.57
CA ALA A 162 -9.58 6.08 -4.82
C ALA A 162 -8.61 6.01 -6.01
N GLY A 163 -7.55 6.85 -6.02
CA GLY A 163 -6.48 6.78 -7.03
C GLY A 163 -5.79 5.41 -7.06
N THR A 164 -5.53 4.80 -5.91
CA THR A 164 -4.96 3.45 -5.86
C THR A 164 -5.96 2.40 -6.37
N ASN A 165 -7.23 2.55 -6.07
CA ASN A 165 -8.27 1.64 -6.57
C ASN A 165 -8.45 1.80 -8.08
N MET A 166 -8.26 3.01 -8.65
CA MET A 166 -8.22 3.22 -10.10
C MET A 166 -7.10 2.40 -10.75
N LEU A 167 -5.91 2.32 -10.15
CA LEU A 167 -4.83 1.45 -10.63
C LEU A 167 -5.26 -0.02 -10.66
N ALA A 168 -5.94 -0.50 -9.63
CA ALA A 168 -6.48 -1.87 -9.59
C ALA A 168 -7.56 -2.08 -10.68
N ALA A 169 -8.42 -1.09 -10.93
CA ALA A 169 -9.42 -1.14 -11.99
C ALA A 169 -8.76 -1.21 -13.39
N VAL A 170 -7.66 -0.47 -13.61
CA VAL A 170 -6.88 -0.55 -14.84
C VAL A 170 -6.27 -1.93 -15.03
N LEU A 171 -5.65 -2.49 -13.98
CA LEU A 171 -5.11 -3.86 -14.04
C LEU A 171 -6.19 -4.85 -14.44
N LYS A 172 -7.33 -4.85 -13.72
CA LYS A 172 -8.46 -5.75 -14.03
C LYS A 172 -8.98 -5.60 -15.46
N ARG A 173 -8.88 -4.41 -16.05
CA ARG A 173 -9.33 -4.15 -17.43
C ARG A 173 -8.36 -4.67 -18.49
N LYS A 174 -7.06 -4.70 -18.17
CA LYS A 174 -5.98 -5.04 -19.10
C LYS A 174 -5.49 -6.49 -19.00
N THR A 175 -5.81 -7.18 -17.90
CA THR A 175 -5.48 -8.59 -17.65
C THR A 175 -6.73 -9.44 -17.54
#